data_8ad8cef71a5714c9879b3831b3959ab2
#
_entry.id   8ad8cef71a5714c9879b3831b3959ab2
#
_cell.length_a   1.000
_cell.length_b   1.000
_cell.length_c   1.000
_cell.angle_alpha   90.00
_cell.angle_beta   90.00
_cell.angle_gamma   90.00
#
_symmetry.space_group_name_H-M   'P 1'
#
loop_
_entity.id
_entity.type
_entity.pdbx_description
1 polymer ?
#
loop_
_entity_poly.entity_id
_entity_poly.type
_entity_poly.pdbx_seq_one_letter_code
_entity_poly.pdbx_strand_id
1 'polypeptide(L)'
;MNPLRHLLFVVLGGQSSRLRVVGMAMALLGVVALSTRVAIAAPVEVAPKALATADAAEAEAVAVDPSLFTIQTFQWKDAARERSVPAKLYLPVGSKLGAGVVPLVVFSHGIGGSMDGYSYLGRYFAAQGYASLHVQHVGSDRQIWRGNPLTLATRLSDAAQDTEALNRVKDVKFALDHLLRDPVGQIIDLKRLVAAGHSYGANTTMLLAGAKVDTNGSAASFKDHRFSAAILISAPPFYGLGDPVKIVSGIDVPTLHITATADDILIPGYNSGVEDRLALYRATGADTQATKVLAVFKDGSHSIFTDRMGTGGAAFNPKVKVATRQLAVAFLTWLHGQDTAALERWSGQNALLLSRFEKVVF
;
A
#
# COMPACT_ATOMS: atom_id res chain seq x y z
N MET A 1 -3.90 13.08 31.04
CA MET A 1 -3.41 13.80 29.84
C MET A 1 -3.00 12.74 28.85
N ASN A 2 -3.67 12.66 27.74
CA ASN A 2 -3.56 11.53 26.81
C ASN A 2 -2.46 11.82 25.76
N PRO A 3 -1.38 11.05 25.69
CA PRO A 3 -0.20 11.34 24.89
C PRO A 3 -0.25 10.93 23.40
N LEU A 4 -1.41 10.48 22.91
CA LEU A 4 -1.59 9.93 21.55
C LEU A 4 -2.05 11.00 20.52
N ARG A 5 -1.52 12.21 20.57
CA ARG A 5 -1.99 13.34 19.73
C ARG A 5 -1.07 13.75 18.58
N HIS A 6 -0.04 12.98 18.20
CA HIS A 6 1.02 13.52 17.33
C HIS A 6 1.06 13.07 15.86
N LEU A 7 0.24 12.13 15.39
CA LEU A 7 0.34 11.73 13.97
C LEU A 7 -0.29 12.71 12.97
N LEU A 8 -1.11 13.64 13.41
CA LEU A 8 -1.77 14.63 12.52
C LEU A 8 -1.80 16.07 13.07
N PHE A 9 -1.23 16.35 14.23
CA PHE A 9 -1.36 17.67 14.88
C PHE A 9 -0.31 18.73 14.48
N VAL A 10 0.60 18.44 13.55
CA VAL A 10 1.44 19.47 12.92
C VAL A 10 0.62 20.36 11.94
N VAL A 11 -0.65 20.01 11.71
CA VAL A 11 -1.54 20.75 10.77
C VAL A 11 -2.30 21.91 11.40
N LEU A 12 -2.46 21.90 12.72
CA LEU A 12 -3.13 23.01 13.40
C LEU A 12 -2.32 23.39 14.64
N GLY A 13 -1.19 24.08 14.39
CA GLY A 13 -0.44 24.77 15.43
C GLY A 13 -1.39 25.66 16.19
N GLY A 14 -1.59 25.31 17.45
CA GLY A 14 -2.43 26.08 18.33
C GLY A 14 -1.90 27.50 18.51
N GLN A 15 -2.65 28.45 18.05
CA GLN A 15 -2.87 29.70 18.77
C GLN A 15 -4.17 30.33 18.26
N SER A 16 -4.98 30.64 19.22
CA SER A 16 -6.20 31.44 19.20
C SER A 16 -6.24 32.51 18.08
N SER A 17 -7.05 32.28 17.05
CA SER A 17 -7.66 33.36 16.28
C SER A 17 -8.94 32.87 15.60
N ARG A 18 -10.02 32.82 16.44
CA ARG A 18 -11.39 32.57 15.96
C ARG A 18 -11.96 33.72 15.11
N LEU A 19 -11.15 34.51 14.40
CA LEU A 19 -11.66 35.73 13.73
C LEU A 19 -11.05 36.02 12.36
N ARG A 20 -10.64 34.99 11.56
CA ARG A 20 -10.18 35.24 10.18
C ARG A 20 -10.70 34.29 9.10
N VAL A 21 -11.69 33.46 9.37
CA VAL A 21 -12.27 32.54 8.36
C VAL A 21 -13.50 33.12 7.64
N VAL A 22 -14.06 34.25 8.11
CA VAL A 22 -15.22 34.87 7.46
C VAL A 22 -14.84 35.90 6.39
N GLY A 23 -13.56 36.26 6.26
CA GLY A 23 -13.11 37.31 5.33
C GLY A 23 -12.67 36.86 3.93
N MET A 24 -12.56 35.56 3.64
CA MET A 24 -12.03 35.09 2.35
C MET A 24 -13.07 34.49 1.38
N ALA A 25 -14.33 34.48 1.74
CA ALA A 25 -15.40 34.01 0.87
C ALA A 25 -16.10 35.14 0.06
N MET A 26 -15.69 36.39 0.19
CA MET A 26 -16.30 37.55 -0.51
C MET A 26 -15.38 38.29 -1.47
N ALA A 27 -14.17 37.80 -1.78
CA ALA A 27 -13.23 38.46 -2.69
C ALA A 27 -13.15 37.83 -4.10
N LEU A 28 -14.09 36.98 -4.49
CA LEU A 28 -14.11 36.31 -5.80
C LEU A 28 -15.28 36.71 -6.71
N LEU A 29 -15.88 37.87 -6.45
CA LEU A 29 -16.98 38.42 -7.27
C LEU A 29 -16.72 39.86 -7.71
N GLY A 30 -15.59 40.11 -8.38
CA GLY A 30 -15.36 41.45 -8.83
C GLY A 30 -14.10 41.70 -9.65
N VAL A 31 -13.81 40.89 -10.68
CA VAL A 31 -13.00 41.32 -11.82
C VAL A 31 -13.40 40.48 -13.04
N VAL A 32 -14.42 40.92 -13.72
CA VAL A 32 -14.65 40.55 -15.13
C VAL A 32 -14.90 41.81 -15.89
N ALA A 33 -13.85 42.34 -16.53
CA ALA A 33 -13.88 43.06 -17.77
C ALA A 33 -12.45 43.53 -18.13
N LEU A 34 -11.67 42.72 -18.79
CA LEU A 34 -10.82 43.21 -19.87
C LEU A 34 -10.55 42.02 -20.84
N SER A 35 -11.08 42.18 -22.03
CA SER A 35 -11.06 41.25 -23.13
C SER A 35 -9.65 41.11 -23.71
N THR A 36 -9.02 39.97 -23.51
CA THR A 36 -8.02 39.46 -24.43
C THR A 36 -8.50 38.06 -24.88
N ARG A 37 -8.78 37.96 -26.18
CA ARG A 37 -9.14 36.67 -26.81
C ARG A 37 -7.93 35.72 -26.77
N VAL A 38 -7.79 34.95 -25.72
CA VAL A 38 -6.99 33.71 -25.73
C VAL A 38 -7.90 32.64 -26.34
N ALA A 39 -7.51 32.10 -27.48
CA ALA A 39 -8.19 30.95 -28.06
C ALA A 39 -8.02 29.79 -27.08
N ILE A 40 -9.04 29.54 -26.24
CA ILE A 40 -9.15 28.33 -25.44
C ILE A 40 -9.45 27.23 -26.44
N ALA A 41 -8.48 26.33 -26.66
CA ALA A 41 -8.75 25.07 -27.36
C ALA A 41 -9.92 24.39 -26.65
N ALA A 42 -10.96 24.03 -27.41
CA ALA A 42 -12.10 23.33 -26.88
C ALA A 42 -11.62 22.05 -26.14
N PRO A 43 -12.20 21.71 -24.98
CA PRO A 43 -11.89 20.46 -24.33
C PRO A 43 -12.18 19.33 -25.32
N VAL A 44 -11.18 18.47 -25.56
CA VAL A 44 -11.38 17.28 -26.37
C VAL A 44 -12.34 16.40 -25.59
N GLU A 45 -13.59 16.38 -26.00
CA GLU A 45 -14.62 15.51 -25.46
C GLU A 45 -14.27 14.08 -25.88
N VAL A 46 -13.56 13.36 -24.98
CA VAL A 46 -13.26 11.93 -25.19
C VAL A 46 -14.60 11.20 -25.12
N ALA A 47 -15.04 10.69 -26.26
CA ALA A 47 -16.32 10.01 -26.37
C ALA A 47 -16.43 8.87 -25.33
N PRO A 48 -17.56 8.73 -24.61
CA PRO A 48 -17.73 7.72 -23.54
C PRO A 48 -17.47 6.27 -24.02
N LYS A 49 -17.59 6.00 -25.29
CA LYS A 49 -17.31 4.70 -25.91
C LYS A 49 -15.78 4.39 -25.96
N ALA A 50 -14.94 5.40 -26.15
CA ALA A 50 -13.48 5.21 -26.15
C ALA A 50 -12.93 4.96 -24.73
N LEU A 51 -13.54 5.57 -23.71
CA LEU A 51 -13.19 5.32 -22.30
C LEU A 51 -13.56 3.89 -21.88
N ALA A 52 -14.78 3.44 -22.22
CA ALA A 52 -15.25 2.08 -21.92
C ALA A 52 -14.42 0.98 -22.61
N THR A 53 -13.90 1.22 -23.82
CA THR A 53 -13.03 0.27 -24.52
C THR A 53 -11.62 0.24 -23.94
N ALA A 54 -11.11 1.37 -23.47
CA ALA A 54 -9.80 1.45 -22.79
C ALA A 54 -9.85 0.72 -21.45
N ASP A 55 -10.91 0.89 -20.67
CA ASP A 55 -11.11 0.20 -19.39
C ASP A 55 -11.24 -1.33 -19.56
N ALA A 56 -11.92 -1.79 -20.61
CA ALA A 56 -12.01 -3.22 -20.92
C ALA A 56 -10.65 -3.82 -21.29
N ALA A 57 -9.87 -3.13 -22.13
CA ALA A 57 -8.53 -3.56 -22.51
C ALA A 57 -7.57 -3.57 -21.32
N GLU A 58 -7.67 -2.60 -20.40
CA GLU A 58 -6.92 -2.58 -19.15
C GLU A 58 -7.27 -3.77 -18.26
N ALA A 59 -8.56 -4.05 -18.11
CA ALA A 59 -9.03 -5.19 -17.32
C ALA A 59 -8.54 -6.53 -17.90
N GLU A 60 -8.55 -6.69 -19.20
CA GLU A 60 -8.05 -7.87 -19.90
C GLU A 60 -6.54 -8.03 -19.74
N ALA A 61 -5.76 -6.95 -19.87
CA ALA A 61 -4.30 -6.98 -19.74
C ALA A 61 -3.83 -7.42 -18.35
N VAL A 62 -4.61 -7.13 -17.29
CA VAL A 62 -4.30 -7.54 -15.90
C VAL A 62 -4.99 -8.84 -15.49
N ALA A 63 -5.85 -9.42 -16.31
CA ALA A 63 -6.56 -10.64 -16.00
C ALA A 63 -5.61 -11.80 -15.66
N VAL A 64 -6.05 -12.64 -14.73
CA VAL A 64 -5.39 -13.89 -14.36
C VAL A 64 -6.38 -14.99 -14.56
N ASP A 65 -5.96 -16.10 -15.18
CA ASP A 65 -6.81 -17.26 -15.42
C ASP A 65 -7.48 -17.72 -14.11
N PRO A 66 -8.82 -17.64 -14.02
CA PRO A 66 -9.55 -17.99 -12.80
C PRO A 66 -9.46 -19.48 -12.43
N SER A 67 -9.05 -20.35 -13.34
CA SER A 67 -8.85 -21.77 -13.06
C SER A 67 -7.61 -22.04 -12.20
N LEU A 68 -6.70 -21.05 -12.04
CA LEU A 68 -5.43 -21.21 -11.33
C LEU A 68 -5.53 -20.90 -9.83
N PHE A 69 -6.67 -20.41 -9.36
CA PHE A 69 -6.85 -20.03 -7.95
C PHE A 69 -8.28 -20.19 -7.48
N THR A 70 -8.45 -20.29 -6.16
CA THR A 70 -9.74 -20.14 -5.49
C THR A 70 -9.75 -18.96 -4.55
N ILE A 71 -10.93 -18.49 -4.18
CA ILE A 71 -11.11 -17.37 -3.24
C ILE A 71 -12.00 -17.84 -2.08
N GLN A 72 -11.52 -17.58 -0.85
CA GLN A 72 -12.30 -17.73 0.38
C GLN A 72 -12.43 -16.39 1.09
N THR A 73 -13.54 -16.17 1.78
CA THR A 73 -13.78 -14.94 2.54
C THR A 73 -14.11 -15.31 3.98
N PHE A 74 -13.46 -14.64 4.91
CA PHE A 74 -13.66 -14.82 6.34
C PHE A 74 -14.31 -13.57 6.95
N GLN A 75 -15.20 -13.79 7.93
CA GLN A 75 -15.90 -12.73 8.68
C GLN A 75 -15.53 -12.86 10.16
N TRP A 76 -14.23 -12.73 10.45
CA TRP A 76 -13.76 -12.83 11.82
C TRP A 76 -14.11 -11.60 12.64
N LYS A 77 -14.25 -11.79 13.95
CA LYS A 77 -14.42 -10.71 14.92
C LYS A 77 -13.46 -10.93 16.10
N ASP A 78 -12.63 -9.92 16.36
CA ASP A 78 -11.81 -9.86 17.56
C ASP A 78 -12.70 -9.43 18.73
N ALA A 79 -13.12 -10.40 19.55
CA ALA A 79 -14.02 -10.15 20.66
C ALA A 79 -13.39 -9.27 21.75
N ALA A 80 -12.07 -9.35 21.95
CA ALA A 80 -11.36 -8.55 22.96
C ALA A 80 -11.33 -7.06 22.60
N ARG A 81 -11.35 -6.72 21.31
CA ARG A 81 -11.38 -5.34 20.79
C ARG A 81 -12.76 -4.93 20.28
N GLU A 82 -13.75 -5.82 20.33
CA GLU A 82 -15.08 -5.65 19.69
C GLU A 82 -14.98 -5.24 18.21
N ARG A 83 -13.92 -5.68 17.53
CA ARG A 83 -13.56 -5.21 16.18
C ARG A 83 -13.73 -6.34 15.15
N SER A 84 -14.47 -6.04 14.07
CA SER A 84 -14.54 -6.93 12.92
C SER A 84 -13.21 -6.91 12.17
N VAL A 85 -12.73 -8.09 11.75
CA VAL A 85 -11.51 -8.28 10.95
C VAL A 85 -11.83 -9.21 9.79
N PRO A 86 -12.63 -8.78 8.81
CA PRO A 86 -12.88 -9.56 7.62
C PRO A 86 -11.59 -9.74 6.82
N ALA A 87 -11.49 -10.87 6.10
CA ALA A 87 -10.34 -11.12 5.24
C ALA A 87 -10.75 -11.92 4.00
N LYS A 88 -9.96 -11.74 2.94
CA LYS A 88 -10.09 -12.47 1.67
C LYS A 88 -8.81 -13.23 1.40
N LEU A 89 -8.91 -14.53 1.19
CA LEU A 89 -7.80 -15.40 0.89
C LEU A 89 -7.88 -15.87 -0.56
N TYR A 90 -6.81 -15.66 -1.31
CA TYR A 90 -6.57 -16.24 -2.61
C TYR A 90 -5.66 -17.45 -2.44
N LEU A 91 -6.05 -18.61 -2.97
CA LEU A 91 -5.34 -19.87 -2.82
C LEU A 91 -4.97 -20.44 -4.19
N PRO A 92 -3.74 -20.93 -4.38
CA PRO A 92 -3.39 -21.70 -5.57
C PRO A 92 -4.21 -23.00 -5.66
N VAL A 93 -4.40 -23.51 -6.89
CA VAL A 93 -5.08 -24.78 -7.15
C VAL A 93 -4.21 -25.72 -7.99
N GLY A 94 -4.54 -27.01 -7.98
CA GLY A 94 -3.91 -28.02 -8.81
C GLY A 94 -2.40 -28.13 -8.59
N SER A 95 -1.64 -28.25 -9.67
CA SER A 95 -0.17 -28.38 -9.65
C SER A 95 0.55 -27.20 -8.99
N LYS A 96 -0.10 -26.05 -8.82
CA LYS A 96 0.47 -24.89 -8.13
C LYS A 96 0.52 -25.04 -6.60
N LEU A 97 -0.27 -25.94 -6.01
CA LEU A 97 -0.13 -26.31 -4.61
C LEU A 97 1.16 -27.08 -4.31
N GLY A 98 1.80 -27.67 -5.35
CA GLY A 98 2.95 -28.52 -5.15
C GLY A 98 2.67 -29.75 -4.31
N ALA A 99 3.72 -30.42 -3.84
CA ALA A 99 3.63 -31.59 -2.97
C ALA A 99 3.63 -31.23 -1.47
N GLY A 100 3.20 -30.03 -1.08
CA GLY A 100 3.34 -29.59 0.30
C GLY A 100 2.71 -28.24 0.60
N VAL A 101 3.37 -27.50 1.47
CA VAL A 101 2.93 -26.20 1.95
C VAL A 101 3.28 -25.06 1.00
N VAL A 102 2.46 -24.01 0.95
CA VAL A 102 2.64 -22.83 0.09
C VAL A 102 3.01 -21.60 0.92
N PRO A 103 3.87 -20.70 0.40
CA PRO A 103 4.15 -19.42 1.02
C PRO A 103 2.88 -18.58 1.13
N LEU A 104 2.82 -17.67 2.13
CA LEU A 104 1.70 -16.77 2.32
C LEU A 104 2.15 -15.31 2.29
N VAL A 105 1.49 -14.51 1.47
CA VAL A 105 1.57 -13.05 1.49
C VAL A 105 0.37 -12.50 2.25
N VAL A 106 0.58 -11.76 3.34
CA VAL A 106 -0.48 -11.07 4.09
C VAL A 106 -0.48 -9.61 3.68
N PHE A 107 -1.56 -9.16 3.05
CA PHE A 107 -1.66 -7.85 2.41
C PHE A 107 -2.55 -6.87 3.19
N SER A 108 -2.03 -5.67 3.43
CA SER A 108 -2.73 -4.53 4.05
C SER A 108 -3.02 -3.44 3.02
N HIS A 109 -4.29 -3.08 2.85
CA HIS A 109 -4.71 -2.02 1.91
C HIS A 109 -4.33 -0.61 2.39
N GLY A 110 -4.27 0.37 1.47
CA GLY A 110 -4.12 1.80 1.78
C GLY A 110 -5.36 2.39 2.48
N ILE A 111 -5.25 3.62 2.99
CA ILE A 111 -6.38 4.33 3.60
C ILE A 111 -7.55 4.43 2.61
N GLY A 112 -8.75 4.17 3.07
CA GLY A 112 -9.96 4.15 2.22
C GLY A 112 -10.04 2.97 1.25
N GLY A 113 -9.16 1.95 1.38
CA GLY A 113 -9.17 0.72 0.60
C GLY A 113 -10.06 -0.38 1.18
N SER A 114 -9.83 -1.62 0.77
CA SER A 114 -10.56 -2.79 1.29
C SER A 114 -9.81 -4.10 0.99
N MET A 115 -10.26 -5.20 1.61
CA MET A 115 -9.80 -6.56 1.27
C MET A 115 -10.15 -6.97 -0.17
N ASP A 116 -11.06 -6.27 -0.84
CA ASP A 116 -11.41 -6.50 -2.24
C ASP A 116 -10.44 -5.82 -3.20
N GLY A 117 -9.70 -4.81 -2.72
CA GLY A 117 -8.71 -4.07 -3.51
C GLY A 117 -7.42 -4.88 -3.74
N TYR A 118 -6.63 -4.40 -4.70
CA TYR A 118 -5.37 -5.04 -5.11
C TYR A 118 -5.57 -6.49 -5.57
N SER A 119 -6.73 -6.76 -6.14
CA SER A 119 -7.14 -8.11 -6.55
C SER A 119 -6.20 -8.70 -7.62
N TYR A 120 -5.59 -7.85 -8.46
CA TYR A 120 -4.59 -8.25 -9.45
C TYR A 120 -3.32 -8.86 -8.81
N LEU A 121 -2.93 -8.40 -7.61
CA LEU A 121 -1.84 -8.99 -6.83
C LEU A 121 -2.26 -10.34 -6.25
N GLY A 122 -3.39 -10.38 -5.51
CA GLY A 122 -3.84 -11.60 -4.84
C GLY A 122 -4.07 -12.76 -5.82
N ARG A 123 -4.74 -12.50 -6.94
CA ARG A 123 -4.96 -13.49 -8.01
C ARG A 123 -3.64 -13.97 -8.62
N TYR A 124 -2.73 -13.05 -8.89
CA TYR A 124 -1.45 -13.38 -9.50
C TYR A 124 -0.55 -14.17 -8.54
N PHE A 125 -0.46 -13.78 -7.27
CA PHE A 125 0.24 -14.56 -6.25
C PHE A 125 -0.27 -16.01 -6.24
N ALA A 126 -1.59 -16.20 -6.17
CA ALA A 126 -2.17 -17.53 -6.14
C ALA A 126 -1.87 -18.33 -7.42
N ALA A 127 -1.99 -17.71 -8.59
CA ALA A 127 -1.62 -18.34 -9.87
C ALA A 127 -0.13 -18.71 -9.97
N GLN A 128 0.74 -18.11 -9.16
CA GLN A 128 2.17 -18.40 -9.08
C GLN A 128 2.54 -19.31 -7.89
N GLY A 129 1.56 -19.88 -7.17
CA GLY A 129 1.80 -20.82 -6.08
C GLY A 129 1.99 -20.18 -4.70
N TYR A 130 1.63 -18.92 -4.51
CA TYR A 130 1.64 -18.21 -3.23
C TYR A 130 0.21 -17.96 -2.75
N ALA A 131 -0.13 -18.40 -1.55
CA ALA A 131 -1.38 -17.93 -0.93
C ALA A 131 -1.31 -16.42 -0.65
N SER A 132 -2.44 -15.70 -0.72
CA SER A 132 -2.48 -14.26 -0.41
C SER A 132 -3.71 -13.91 0.42
N LEU A 133 -3.48 -13.46 1.66
CA LEU A 133 -4.51 -13.04 2.62
C LEU A 133 -4.62 -11.51 2.63
N HIS A 134 -5.72 -10.97 2.17
CA HIS A 134 -6.02 -9.54 2.18
C HIS A 134 -6.88 -9.21 3.40
N VAL A 135 -6.34 -8.41 4.33
CA VAL A 135 -6.99 -8.07 5.60
C VAL A 135 -7.78 -6.77 5.45
N GLN A 136 -9.03 -6.76 5.92
CA GLN A 136 -9.86 -5.54 6.04
C GLN A 136 -9.53 -4.81 7.35
N HIS A 137 -9.29 -3.51 7.25
CA HIS A 137 -9.06 -2.63 8.40
C HIS A 137 -10.24 -1.67 8.56
N VAL A 138 -11.24 -2.06 9.36
CA VAL A 138 -12.55 -1.40 9.42
C VAL A 138 -12.51 0.08 9.88
N GLY A 139 -11.48 0.52 10.60
CA GLY A 139 -11.34 1.93 11.00
C GLY A 139 -10.76 2.85 9.92
N SER A 140 -10.21 2.26 8.84
CA SER A 140 -9.52 3.00 7.78
C SER A 140 -9.84 2.49 6.37
N ASP A 141 -10.99 1.82 6.23
CA ASP A 141 -11.44 1.18 5.00
C ASP A 141 -12.30 2.10 4.09
N ARG A 142 -12.88 1.50 3.05
CA ARG A 142 -13.73 2.20 2.07
C ARG A 142 -14.95 2.92 2.65
N GLN A 143 -15.32 2.68 3.91
CA GLN A 143 -16.41 3.39 4.58
C GLN A 143 -16.09 4.88 4.76
N ILE A 144 -14.81 5.27 4.79
CA ILE A 144 -14.37 6.67 4.84
C ILE A 144 -15.02 7.51 3.72
N TRP A 145 -15.24 6.92 2.54
CA TRP A 145 -15.81 7.62 1.39
C TRP A 145 -17.32 7.80 1.45
N ARG A 146 -17.98 7.16 2.43
CA ARG A 146 -19.44 7.23 2.60
C ARG A 146 -19.83 8.36 3.56
N GLY A 147 -21.03 8.89 3.40
CA GLY A 147 -21.59 9.93 4.27
C GLY A 147 -21.40 11.35 3.75
N ASN A 148 -21.52 12.35 4.62
CA ASN A 148 -21.48 13.76 4.26
C ASN A 148 -20.08 14.18 3.75
N PRO A 149 -19.95 14.72 2.52
CA PRO A 149 -18.67 15.19 1.99
C PRO A 149 -17.96 16.23 2.87
N LEU A 150 -18.71 17.06 3.59
CA LEU A 150 -18.15 18.09 4.49
C LEU A 150 -17.37 17.49 5.68
N THR A 151 -17.63 16.24 6.05
CA THR A 151 -16.91 15.56 7.13
C THR A 151 -15.84 14.60 6.63
N LEU A 152 -15.53 14.60 5.35
CA LEU A 152 -14.51 13.70 4.76
C LEU A 152 -13.13 13.93 5.38
N ALA A 153 -12.73 15.20 5.54
CA ALA A 153 -11.44 15.53 6.14
C ALA A 153 -11.33 14.99 7.58
N THR A 154 -12.40 15.09 8.37
CA THR A 154 -12.44 14.52 9.72
C THR A 154 -12.31 13.00 9.69
N ARG A 155 -13.07 12.31 8.82
CA ARG A 155 -12.99 10.85 8.70
C ARG A 155 -11.60 10.37 8.26
N LEU A 156 -10.94 11.10 7.36
CA LEU A 156 -9.56 10.80 6.96
C LEU A 156 -8.59 11.02 8.13
N SER A 157 -8.77 12.09 8.89
CA SER A 157 -7.97 12.36 10.09
C SER A 157 -8.13 11.27 11.15
N ASP A 158 -9.37 10.84 11.42
CA ASP A 158 -9.66 9.78 12.39
C ASP A 158 -9.05 8.45 11.95
N ALA A 159 -9.15 8.13 10.66
CA ALA A 159 -8.57 6.92 10.07
C ALA A 159 -7.03 6.90 10.08
N ALA A 160 -6.38 8.05 10.18
CA ALA A 160 -4.93 8.18 10.23
C ALA A 160 -4.36 8.32 11.66
N GLN A 161 -5.21 8.19 12.71
CA GLN A 161 -4.74 8.26 14.10
C GLN A 161 -3.83 7.08 14.47
N ASP A 162 -2.93 7.29 15.42
CA ASP A 162 -2.02 6.26 15.94
C ASP A 162 -2.75 5.02 16.44
N THR A 163 -3.92 5.22 17.07
CA THR A 163 -4.77 4.12 17.55
C THR A 163 -5.22 3.23 16.41
N GLU A 164 -5.54 3.79 15.24
CA GLU A 164 -5.91 3.00 14.07
C GLU A 164 -4.68 2.35 13.45
N ALA A 165 -3.52 3.01 13.40
CA ALA A 165 -2.27 2.39 12.97
C ALA A 165 -1.94 1.12 13.78
N LEU A 166 -2.08 1.18 15.10
CA LEU A 166 -1.92 0.03 15.99
C LEU A 166 -3.01 -1.02 15.80
N ASN A 167 -4.26 -0.61 15.59
CA ASN A 167 -5.33 -1.53 15.31
C ASN A 167 -5.08 -2.33 14.02
N ARG A 168 -4.56 -1.70 12.98
CA ARG A 168 -4.20 -2.38 11.71
C ARG A 168 -3.15 -3.46 11.93
N VAL A 169 -2.12 -3.20 12.73
CA VAL A 169 -1.12 -4.22 13.10
C VAL A 169 -1.78 -5.40 13.85
N LYS A 170 -2.65 -5.10 14.82
CA LYS A 170 -3.40 -6.12 15.57
C LYS A 170 -4.35 -6.90 14.67
N ASP A 171 -4.99 -6.25 13.67
CA ASP A 171 -5.85 -6.90 12.70
C ASP A 171 -5.08 -7.94 11.88
N VAL A 172 -3.86 -7.60 11.42
CA VAL A 172 -3.01 -8.54 10.69
C VAL A 172 -2.61 -9.74 11.55
N LYS A 173 -2.14 -9.49 12.78
CA LYS A 173 -1.75 -10.57 13.71
C LYS A 173 -2.93 -11.48 14.01
N PHE A 174 -4.09 -10.88 14.31
CA PHE A 174 -5.33 -11.62 14.58
C PHE A 174 -5.78 -12.44 13.38
N ALA A 175 -5.81 -11.87 12.17
CA ALA A 175 -6.21 -12.57 10.96
C ALA A 175 -5.27 -13.73 10.64
N LEU A 176 -3.95 -13.53 10.80
CA LEU A 176 -2.96 -14.59 10.61
C LEU A 176 -3.13 -15.71 11.63
N ASP A 177 -3.35 -15.37 12.92
CA ASP A 177 -3.59 -16.37 13.99
C ASP A 177 -4.84 -17.21 13.71
N HIS A 178 -5.90 -16.58 13.20
CA HIS A 178 -7.16 -17.29 12.86
C HIS A 178 -6.99 -18.15 11.62
N LEU A 179 -6.32 -17.65 10.58
CA LEU A 179 -6.03 -18.43 9.39
C LEU A 179 -5.22 -19.68 9.71
N LEU A 180 -4.19 -19.56 10.56
CA LEU A 180 -3.32 -20.70 10.90
C LEU A 180 -4.00 -21.74 11.77
N ARG A 181 -5.12 -21.42 12.45
CA ARG A 181 -5.97 -22.37 13.17
C ARG A 181 -7.07 -22.99 12.30
N ASP A 182 -7.39 -22.36 11.19
CA ASP A 182 -8.33 -22.88 10.20
C ASP A 182 -7.74 -24.11 9.49
N PRO A 183 -8.52 -25.10 9.06
CA PRO A 183 -8.01 -26.25 8.28
C PRO A 183 -7.17 -25.85 7.07
N VAL A 184 -7.48 -24.73 6.41
CA VAL A 184 -6.70 -24.20 5.30
C VAL A 184 -5.30 -23.72 5.73
N GLY A 185 -5.11 -23.39 7.00
CA GLY A 185 -3.81 -23.01 7.54
C GLY A 185 -2.76 -24.11 7.50
N GLN A 186 -3.18 -25.38 7.42
CA GLN A 186 -2.27 -26.54 7.37
C GLN A 186 -1.42 -26.58 6.09
N ILE A 187 -1.88 -25.95 5.01
CA ILE A 187 -1.12 -25.84 3.76
C ILE A 187 -0.18 -24.63 3.71
N ILE A 188 -0.11 -23.82 4.77
CA ILE A 188 0.73 -22.61 4.78
C ILE A 188 2.13 -22.94 5.29
N ASP A 189 3.14 -22.49 4.54
CA ASP A 189 4.53 -22.56 4.95
C ASP A 189 4.88 -21.45 5.94
N LEU A 190 5.00 -21.81 7.22
CA LEU A 190 5.30 -20.87 8.29
C LEU A 190 6.69 -20.23 8.20
N LYS A 191 7.60 -20.78 7.38
CA LYS A 191 8.94 -20.21 7.15
C LYS A 191 8.94 -19.17 6.04
N ARG A 192 7.88 -19.10 5.23
CA ARG A 192 7.77 -18.19 4.08
C ARG A 192 6.52 -17.32 4.19
N LEU A 193 6.36 -16.65 5.35
CA LEU A 193 5.33 -15.65 5.56
C LEU A 193 5.86 -14.27 5.19
N VAL A 194 5.14 -13.53 4.36
CA VAL A 194 5.53 -12.23 3.83
C VAL A 194 4.48 -11.19 4.18
N ALA A 195 4.89 -10.08 4.79
CA ALA A 195 4.02 -8.93 4.98
C ALA A 195 4.05 -8.05 3.74
N ALA A 196 2.91 -7.56 3.28
CA ALA A 196 2.83 -6.68 2.12
C ALA A 196 1.79 -5.58 2.33
N GLY A 197 1.98 -4.42 1.70
CA GLY A 197 0.98 -3.36 1.77
C GLY A 197 1.30 -2.17 0.86
N HIS A 198 0.26 -1.38 0.60
CA HIS A 198 0.34 -0.15 -0.18
C HIS A 198 -0.02 1.05 0.68
N SER A 199 0.71 2.18 0.53
CA SER A 199 0.41 3.44 1.22
C SER A 199 0.34 3.22 2.75
N TYR A 200 -0.74 3.56 3.40
CA TYR A 200 -0.95 3.28 4.83
C TYR A 200 -0.79 1.80 5.20
N GLY A 201 -1.09 0.88 4.25
CA GLY A 201 -0.80 -0.54 4.40
C GLY A 201 0.70 -0.85 4.42
N ALA A 202 1.52 -0.07 3.71
CA ALA A 202 2.97 -0.21 3.77
C ALA A 202 3.51 0.26 5.14
N ASN A 203 2.94 1.30 5.78
CA ASN A 203 3.26 1.64 7.18
C ASN A 203 2.93 0.46 8.12
N THR A 204 1.73 -0.15 7.97
CA THR A 204 1.37 -1.36 8.73
C THR A 204 2.41 -2.47 8.52
N THR A 205 2.84 -2.68 7.28
CA THR A 205 3.87 -3.68 6.91
C THR A 205 5.22 -3.36 7.54
N MET A 206 5.66 -2.10 7.53
CA MET A 206 6.93 -1.69 8.18
C MET A 206 6.90 -1.93 9.69
N LEU A 207 5.78 -1.64 10.38
CA LEU A 207 5.63 -1.93 11.81
C LEU A 207 5.74 -3.44 12.10
N LEU A 208 5.11 -4.27 11.27
CA LEU A 208 5.21 -5.73 11.38
C LEU A 208 6.62 -6.26 11.07
N ALA A 209 7.35 -5.59 10.18
CA ALA A 209 8.73 -5.94 9.80
C ALA A 209 9.79 -5.47 10.80
N GLY A 210 9.43 -4.62 11.78
CA GLY A 210 10.35 -4.20 12.83
C GLY A 210 10.66 -2.71 12.90
N ALA A 211 9.91 -1.86 12.18
CA ALA A 211 9.98 -0.42 12.38
C ALA A 211 9.64 -0.07 13.84
N LYS A 212 10.42 0.85 14.43
CA LYS A 212 10.28 1.29 15.83
C LYS A 212 9.82 2.73 15.84
N VAL A 213 8.60 2.98 16.30
CA VAL A 213 8.04 4.31 16.44
C VAL A 213 8.19 4.83 17.86
N ASP A 214 8.35 6.14 18.01
CA ASP A 214 8.38 6.75 19.33
C ASP A 214 6.94 6.83 19.89
N THR A 215 6.73 6.20 21.03
CA THR A 215 5.50 6.30 21.79
C THR A 215 5.82 6.85 23.17
N ASN A 216 5.59 8.15 23.38
CA ASN A 216 5.85 8.84 24.65
C ASN A 216 7.33 8.85 25.09
N GLY A 217 8.25 9.10 24.16
CA GLY A 217 9.68 9.14 24.45
C GLY A 217 10.32 7.76 24.59
N SER A 218 9.60 6.70 24.20
CA SER A 218 10.11 5.33 24.19
C SER A 218 9.89 4.69 22.82
N ALA A 219 10.93 4.05 22.29
CA ALA A 219 10.84 3.31 21.03
C ALA A 219 10.00 2.04 21.23
N ALA A 220 8.85 1.97 20.57
CA ALA A 220 7.96 0.81 20.58
C ALA A 220 8.13 -0.02 19.31
N SER A 221 8.23 -1.33 19.45
CA SER A 221 8.26 -2.29 18.35
C SER A 221 6.97 -3.10 18.33
N PHE A 222 6.41 -3.24 17.13
CA PHE A 222 5.22 -4.05 16.87
C PHE A 222 5.54 -5.26 15.98
N LYS A 223 6.83 -5.57 15.84
CA LYS A 223 7.32 -6.66 15.01
C LYS A 223 6.56 -7.96 15.25
N ASP A 224 6.28 -8.66 14.16
CA ASP A 224 5.84 -10.04 14.18
C ASP A 224 6.94 -10.91 13.55
N HIS A 225 7.61 -11.68 14.39
CA HIS A 225 8.76 -12.49 13.99
C HIS A 225 8.43 -13.64 13.03
N ARG A 226 7.16 -13.87 12.75
CA ARG A 226 6.74 -14.86 11.75
C ARG A 226 6.99 -14.38 10.33
N PHE A 227 7.03 -13.07 10.09
CA PHE A 227 7.30 -12.53 8.76
C PHE A 227 8.79 -12.60 8.43
N SER A 228 9.10 -13.26 7.33
CA SER A 228 10.46 -13.47 6.81
C SER A 228 10.86 -12.45 5.75
N ALA A 229 9.93 -11.65 5.23
CA ALA A 229 10.16 -10.61 4.24
C ALA A 229 9.03 -9.56 4.25
N ALA A 230 9.26 -8.40 3.63
CA ALA A 230 8.26 -7.35 3.48
C ALA A 230 8.24 -6.77 2.05
N ILE A 231 7.02 -6.47 1.54
CA ILE A 231 6.79 -5.78 0.27
C ILE A 231 6.09 -4.46 0.55
N LEU A 232 6.76 -3.36 0.25
CA LEU A 232 6.38 -2.00 0.59
C LEU A 232 6.07 -1.22 -0.69
N ILE A 233 4.78 -1.02 -0.99
CA ILE A 233 4.34 -0.31 -2.19
C ILE A 233 3.94 1.11 -1.80
N SER A 234 4.57 2.13 -2.39
CA SER A 234 4.30 3.55 -2.15
C SER A 234 4.29 3.90 -0.65
N ALA A 235 5.28 3.43 0.09
CA ALA A 235 5.34 3.59 1.54
C ALA A 235 5.56 5.05 1.94
N PRO A 236 4.58 5.73 2.58
CA PRO A 236 4.80 7.07 3.10
C PRO A 236 5.60 7.04 4.40
N PRO A 237 6.37 8.09 4.73
CA PRO A 237 7.09 8.16 5.99
C PRO A 237 6.15 8.27 7.20
N PHE A 238 6.67 7.94 8.37
CA PHE A 238 5.98 8.15 9.65
C PHE A 238 6.26 9.56 10.14
N TYR A 239 5.36 10.51 9.91
CA TYR A 239 5.51 11.86 10.41
C TYR A 239 5.06 11.97 11.88
N GLY A 240 5.81 12.73 12.68
CA GLY A 240 5.47 13.01 14.07
C GLY A 240 5.78 11.88 15.07
N LEU A 241 6.36 10.77 14.61
CA LEU A 241 6.69 9.61 15.45
C LEU A 241 8.20 9.39 15.62
N GLY A 242 8.98 10.46 15.50
CA GLY A 242 10.43 10.46 15.59
C GLY A 242 11.14 10.68 14.25
N ASP A 243 12.45 10.45 14.24
CA ASP A 243 13.27 10.55 13.03
C ASP A 243 12.92 9.39 12.06
N PRO A 244 12.43 9.68 10.84
CA PRO A 244 12.06 8.65 9.86
C PRO A 244 13.17 7.63 9.57
N VAL A 245 14.44 8.07 9.62
CA VAL A 245 15.60 7.19 9.42
C VAL A 245 15.68 6.17 10.55
N LYS A 246 15.60 6.63 11.81
CA LYS A 246 15.70 5.76 12.99
C LYS A 246 14.51 4.81 13.11
N ILE A 247 13.33 5.22 12.63
CA ILE A 247 12.13 4.38 12.68
C ILE A 247 12.33 3.08 11.90
N VAL A 248 12.96 3.13 10.72
CA VAL A 248 13.06 1.98 9.82
C VAL A 248 14.45 1.33 9.78
N SER A 249 15.46 1.93 10.42
CA SER A 249 16.84 1.43 10.39
C SER A 249 17.00 0.03 10.99
N GLY A 250 16.18 -0.30 11.98
CA GLY A 250 16.18 -1.59 12.67
C GLY A 250 15.34 -2.69 12.02
N ILE A 251 14.78 -2.49 10.84
CA ILE A 251 14.12 -3.56 10.05
C ILE A 251 15.21 -4.56 9.63
N ASP A 252 15.03 -5.84 9.98
CA ASP A 252 16.05 -6.89 9.81
C ASP A 252 15.63 -8.00 8.83
N VAL A 253 14.46 -7.85 8.18
CA VAL A 253 14.00 -8.76 7.14
C VAL A 253 14.24 -8.17 5.75
N PRO A 254 14.47 -9.01 4.71
CA PRO A 254 14.54 -8.54 3.34
C PRO A 254 13.31 -7.73 2.92
N THR A 255 13.54 -6.62 2.21
CA THR A 255 12.45 -5.72 1.79
C THR A 255 12.46 -5.44 0.31
N LEU A 256 11.26 -5.40 -0.29
CA LEU A 256 11.03 -4.87 -1.63
C LEU A 256 10.29 -3.55 -1.53
N HIS A 257 10.89 -2.48 -2.04
CA HIS A 257 10.29 -1.15 -2.14
C HIS A 257 9.85 -0.88 -3.58
N ILE A 258 8.60 -0.50 -3.76
CA ILE A 258 8.02 -0.15 -5.06
C ILE A 258 7.42 1.25 -4.96
N THR A 259 7.78 2.14 -5.86
CA THR A 259 7.22 3.49 -5.98
C THR A 259 7.25 3.97 -7.42
N ALA A 260 6.88 5.23 -7.67
CA ALA A 260 6.89 5.83 -8.99
C ALA A 260 7.32 7.29 -8.92
N THR A 261 7.76 7.88 -10.03
CA THR A 261 8.31 9.25 -10.04
C THR A 261 7.28 10.34 -9.77
N ALA A 262 5.99 10.07 -9.98
CA ALA A 262 4.88 10.97 -9.66
C ALA A 262 4.01 10.41 -8.49
N ASP A 263 4.65 9.67 -7.58
CA ASP A 263 4.00 9.09 -6.39
C ASP A 263 3.85 10.14 -5.29
N ASP A 264 2.94 11.10 -5.52
CA ASP A 264 2.67 12.18 -4.59
C ASP A 264 1.39 11.93 -3.81
N ILE A 265 1.44 12.23 -2.51
CA ILE A 265 0.29 12.36 -1.62
C ILE A 265 0.17 13.84 -1.27
N LEU A 266 -0.91 14.47 -1.75
CA LEU A 266 -1.21 15.88 -1.52
C LEU A 266 -2.52 15.98 -0.75
N ILE A 267 -2.43 15.89 0.58
CA ILE A 267 -3.57 16.05 1.48
C ILE A 267 -3.29 17.25 2.38
N PRO A 268 -4.26 18.13 2.66
CA PRO A 268 -4.03 19.25 3.58
C PRO A 268 -3.37 18.78 4.88
N GLY A 269 -2.14 19.28 5.11
CA GLY A 269 -1.32 18.94 6.26
C GLY A 269 -0.53 17.65 6.18
N TYR A 270 -0.59 16.94 5.08
CA TYR A 270 0.25 15.79 4.83
C TYR A 270 0.67 15.75 3.35
N ASN A 271 1.90 16.13 3.08
CA ASN A 271 2.48 16.07 1.75
C ASN A 271 3.68 15.14 1.76
N SER A 272 3.74 14.22 0.82
CA SER A 272 4.92 13.38 0.63
C SER A 272 5.04 12.97 -0.84
N GLY A 273 6.27 12.87 -1.33
CA GLY A 273 6.58 12.54 -2.71
C GLY A 273 7.58 11.40 -2.84
N VAL A 274 8.05 11.15 -4.05
CA VAL A 274 9.00 10.06 -4.34
C VAL A 274 10.27 10.15 -3.51
N GLU A 275 10.78 11.36 -3.24
CA GLU A 275 12.01 11.53 -2.45
C GLU A 275 11.86 11.01 -1.02
N ASP A 276 10.69 11.14 -0.41
CA ASP A 276 10.41 10.55 0.91
C ASP A 276 10.44 9.02 0.86
N ARG A 277 9.94 8.40 -0.23
CA ARG A 277 10.01 6.94 -0.43
C ARG A 277 11.45 6.49 -0.62
N LEU A 278 12.24 7.25 -1.36
CA LEU A 278 13.67 6.98 -1.57
C LEU A 278 14.47 7.17 -0.27
N ALA A 279 14.11 8.15 0.55
CA ALA A 279 14.73 8.33 1.87
C ALA A 279 14.42 7.12 2.79
N LEU A 280 13.17 6.67 2.83
CA LEU A 280 12.79 5.45 3.55
C LEU A 280 13.55 4.22 3.05
N TYR A 281 13.64 4.02 1.74
CA TYR A 281 14.41 2.91 1.17
C TYR A 281 15.87 2.94 1.62
N ARG A 282 16.52 4.12 1.54
CA ARG A 282 17.92 4.27 2.00
C ARG A 282 18.09 3.91 3.47
N ALA A 283 17.16 4.34 4.31
CA ALA A 283 17.20 4.15 5.75
C ALA A 283 16.80 2.73 6.22
N THR A 284 15.92 2.05 5.46
CA THR A 284 15.44 0.72 5.82
C THR A 284 16.59 -0.25 5.97
N GLY A 285 16.64 -0.90 7.14
CA GLY A 285 17.65 -1.92 7.45
C GLY A 285 19.08 -1.39 7.56
N ALA A 286 19.28 -0.09 7.73
CA ALA A 286 20.63 0.48 7.79
C ALA A 286 21.45 -0.05 8.97
N ASP A 287 20.82 -0.31 10.13
CA ASP A 287 21.48 -0.83 11.32
C ASP A 287 21.66 -2.36 11.28
N THR A 288 20.91 -3.07 10.43
CA THR A 288 20.87 -4.53 10.39
C THR A 288 21.51 -5.12 9.14
N GLN A 289 21.90 -4.27 8.20
CA GLN A 289 22.38 -4.69 6.88
C GLN A 289 21.37 -5.62 6.16
N ALA A 290 20.06 -5.32 6.29
CA ALA A 290 19.04 -6.13 5.66
C ALA A 290 19.04 -5.95 4.13
N THR A 291 18.93 -7.05 3.43
CA THR A 291 18.78 -7.06 1.96
C THR A 291 17.58 -6.22 1.54
N LYS A 292 17.76 -5.38 0.51
CA LYS A 292 16.68 -4.53 0.00
C LYS A 292 16.72 -4.36 -1.51
N VAL A 293 15.54 -4.29 -2.10
CA VAL A 293 15.32 -4.09 -3.54
C VAL A 293 14.43 -2.85 -3.72
N LEU A 294 14.74 -2.03 -4.71
CA LEU A 294 13.97 -0.85 -5.09
C LEU A 294 13.58 -0.92 -6.56
N ALA A 295 12.32 -0.62 -6.85
CA ALA A 295 11.86 -0.31 -8.20
C ALA A 295 11.08 1.02 -8.20
N VAL A 296 11.48 1.94 -9.07
CA VAL A 296 10.81 3.22 -9.29
C VAL A 296 10.28 3.25 -10.72
N PHE A 297 8.96 3.24 -10.86
CA PHE A 297 8.30 3.36 -12.17
C PHE A 297 8.30 4.82 -12.64
N LYS A 298 8.40 5.04 -13.97
CA LYS A 298 8.26 6.35 -14.58
C LYS A 298 6.80 6.80 -14.53
N ASP A 299 6.55 8.08 -14.28
CA ASP A 299 5.25 8.77 -14.45
C ASP A 299 4.04 8.18 -13.69
N GLY A 300 4.25 7.21 -12.82
CA GLY A 300 3.18 6.59 -12.02
C GLY A 300 2.74 7.48 -10.86
N SER A 301 1.42 7.65 -10.68
CA SER A 301 0.85 8.31 -9.51
C SER A 301 0.74 7.37 -8.32
N HIS A 302 0.53 7.92 -7.11
CA HIS A 302 0.30 7.14 -5.87
C HIS A 302 -0.76 6.04 -6.03
N SER A 303 -1.83 6.30 -6.78
CA SER A 303 -2.94 5.38 -6.98
C SER A 303 -2.72 4.35 -8.10
N ILE A 304 -1.61 4.40 -8.87
CA ILE A 304 -1.39 3.51 -10.02
C ILE A 304 -1.32 2.03 -9.60
N PHE A 305 -0.94 1.77 -8.37
CA PHE A 305 -0.83 0.41 -7.80
C PHE A 305 -2.13 -0.14 -7.24
N THR A 306 -3.24 0.64 -7.27
CA THR A 306 -4.56 0.20 -6.79
C THR A 306 -5.35 -0.44 -7.92
N ASP A 307 -6.51 -1.05 -7.61
CA ASP A 307 -7.44 -1.55 -8.64
C ASP A 307 -8.20 -0.43 -9.36
N ARG A 308 -7.95 0.84 -9.06
CA ARG A 308 -8.54 1.96 -9.79
C ARG A 308 -8.01 1.96 -11.22
N MET A 309 -8.95 1.92 -12.18
CA MET A 309 -8.63 1.94 -13.60
C MET A 309 -8.30 3.37 -14.05
N GLY A 310 -7.44 3.50 -15.05
CA GLY A 310 -7.07 4.78 -15.65
C GLY A 310 -6.15 5.69 -14.82
N THR A 311 -5.81 5.36 -13.58
CA THR A 311 -4.85 6.16 -12.79
C THR A 311 -3.44 6.06 -13.38
N GLY A 312 -2.84 7.20 -13.72
CA GLY A 312 -1.56 7.25 -14.45
C GLY A 312 -1.70 7.08 -15.96
N GLY A 313 -2.94 7.08 -16.50
CA GLY A 313 -3.26 6.94 -17.93
C GLY A 313 -3.57 5.50 -18.36
N ALA A 314 -4.60 5.35 -19.20
CA ALA A 314 -5.15 4.07 -19.61
C ALA A 314 -4.15 3.12 -20.29
N ALA A 315 -3.17 3.66 -21.02
CA ALA A 315 -2.15 2.84 -21.70
C ALA A 315 -0.99 2.40 -20.78
N PHE A 316 -0.73 3.16 -19.71
CA PHE A 316 0.41 2.95 -18.83
C PHE A 316 0.03 2.13 -17.58
N ASN A 317 -1.15 2.38 -17.03
CA ASN A 317 -1.63 1.74 -15.81
C ASN A 317 -1.57 0.19 -15.85
N PRO A 318 -2.10 -0.51 -16.90
CA PRO A 318 -2.03 -1.97 -16.94
C PRO A 318 -0.60 -2.49 -16.98
N LYS A 319 0.31 -1.81 -17.68
CA LYS A 319 1.72 -2.20 -17.76
C LYS A 319 2.39 -2.14 -16.40
N VAL A 320 2.15 -1.08 -15.62
CA VAL A 320 2.70 -0.95 -14.26
C VAL A 320 2.11 -2.01 -13.33
N LYS A 321 0.79 -2.29 -13.39
CA LYS A 321 0.17 -3.35 -12.58
C LYS A 321 0.75 -4.72 -12.90
N VAL A 322 0.91 -5.05 -14.18
CA VAL A 322 1.53 -6.31 -14.61
C VAL A 322 2.97 -6.39 -14.13
N ALA A 323 3.76 -5.34 -14.35
CA ALA A 323 5.15 -5.30 -13.91
C ALA A 323 5.27 -5.40 -12.37
N THR A 324 4.39 -4.72 -11.62
CA THR A 324 4.37 -4.76 -10.14
C THR A 324 4.12 -6.17 -9.60
N ARG A 325 3.08 -6.87 -10.11
CA ARG A 325 2.79 -8.24 -9.65
C ARG A 325 3.90 -9.23 -10.01
N GLN A 326 4.51 -9.07 -11.19
CA GLN A 326 5.64 -9.86 -11.63
C GLN A 326 6.89 -9.60 -10.78
N LEU A 327 7.17 -8.32 -10.43
CA LEU A 327 8.27 -7.96 -9.54
C LEU A 327 8.10 -8.58 -8.16
N ALA A 328 6.91 -8.50 -7.59
CA ALA A 328 6.63 -9.06 -6.27
C ALA A 328 6.93 -10.57 -6.24
N VAL A 329 6.50 -11.32 -7.26
CA VAL A 329 6.82 -12.75 -7.38
C VAL A 329 8.30 -12.98 -7.68
N ALA A 330 8.93 -12.20 -8.57
CA ALA A 330 10.35 -12.31 -8.87
C ALA A 330 11.23 -12.09 -7.63
N PHE A 331 10.85 -11.12 -6.77
CA PHE A 331 11.52 -10.89 -5.49
C PHE A 331 11.42 -12.11 -4.56
N LEU A 332 10.23 -12.68 -4.40
CA LEU A 332 10.03 -13.85 -3.53
C LEU A 332 10.73 -15.10 -4.07
N THR A 333 10.67 -15.32 -5.38
CA THR A 333 11.33 -16.43 -6.06
C THR A 333 12.85 -16.35 -5.93
N TRP A 334 13.39 -15.13 -6.09
CA TRP A 334 14.82 -14.87 -5.87
C TRP A 334 15.20 -15.05 -4.39
N LEU A 335 14.44 -14.48 -3.47
CA LEU A 335 14.70 -14.55 -2.03
C LEU A 335 14.70 -15.98 -1.50
N HIS A 336 13.78 -16.81 -2.00
CA HIS A 336 13.68 -18.23 -1.59
C HIS A 336 14.66 -19.16 -2.35
N GLY A 337 15.57 -18.60 -3.14
CA GLY A 337 16.58 -19.36 -3.87
C GLY A 337 16.06 -20.25 -5.00
N GLN A 338 14.79 -20.06 -5.40
CA GLN A 338 14.18 -20.82 -6.48
C GLN A 338 14.71 -20.40 -7.86
N ASP A 339 15.07 -19.12 -7.99
CA ASP A 339 15.61 -18.54 -9.22
C ASP A 339 16.44 -17.28 -8.92
N THR A 340 17.74 -17.45 -8.89
CA THR A 340 18.69 -16.38 -8.53
C THR A 340 18.76 -15.25 -9.56
N ALA A 341 18.30 -15.46 -10.79
CA ALA A 341 18.29 -14.48 -11.86
C ALA A 341 16.89 -13.83 -12.08
N ALA A 342 15.91 -14.12 -11.21
CA ALA A 342 14.54 -13.65 -11.39
C ALA A 342 14.43 -12.13 -11.42
N LEU A 343 15.14 -11.43 -10.54
CA LEU A 343 15.14 -9.96 -10.44
C LEU A 343 15.82 -9.30 -11.64
N GLU A 344 16.94 -9.82 -12.07
CA GLU A 344 17.70 -9.33 -13.24
C GLU A 344 16.89 -9.49 -14.53
N ARG A 345 16.26 -10.65 -14.72
CA ARG A 345 15.37 -10.86 -15.87
C ARG A 345 14.18 -9.91 -15.85
N TRP A 346 13.52 -9.78 -14.69
CA TRP A 346 12.41 -8.87 -14.57
C TRP A 346 12.80 -7.42 -14.87
N SER A 347 13.92 -6.94 -14.33
CA SER A 347 14.38 -5.55 -14.55
C SER A 347 14.74 -5.31 -16.02
N GLY A 348 15.37 -6.25 -16.69
CA GLY A 348 15.66 -6.17 -18.13
C GLY A 348 14.39 -6.11 -18.99
N GLN A 349 13.39 -6.94 -18.69
CA GLN A 349 12.11 -6.97 -19.41
C GLN A 349 11.28 -5.69 -19.21
N ASN A 350 11.45 -5.00 -18.08
CA ASN A 350 10.68 -3.82 -17.72
C ASN A 350 11.48 -2.52 -17.74
N ALA A 351 12.70 -2.51 -18.30
CA ALA A 351 13.63 -1.38 -18.29
C ALA A 351 13.00 -0.07 -18.80
N LEU A 352 12.13 -0.12 -19.81
CA LEU A 352 11.46 1.04 -20.38
C LEU A 352 10.44 1.69 -19.40
N LEU A 353 9.88 0.90 -18.47
CA LEU A 353 8.94 1.37 -17.45
C LEU A 353 9.64 1.95 -16.23
N LEU A 354 10.94 1.66 -16.04
CA LEU A 354 11.67 1.99 -14.84
C LEU A 354 12.46 3.29 -14.99
N SER A 355 12.37 4.14 -13.97
CA SER A 355 13.29 5.24 -13.72
C SER A 355 14.52 4.75 -12.96
N ARG A 356 14.33 3.78 -12.05
CA ARG A 356 15.41 3.25 -11.19
C ARG A 356 15.10 1.82 -10.79
N PHE A 357 16.14 1.00 -10.73
CA PHE A 357 16.09 -0.35 -10.14
C PHE A 357 17.39 -0.58 -9.37
N GLU A 358 17.27 -1.02 -8.11
CA GLU A 358 18.43 -1.29 -7.25
C GLU A 358 18.22 -2.57 -6.46
N LYS A 359 19.32 -3.26 -6.22
CA LYS A 359 19.39 -4.42 -5.33
C LYS A 359 20.64 -4.28 -4.45
N VAL A 360 20.41 -4.25 -3.14
CA VAL A 360 21.47 -4.23 -2.12
C VAL A 360 21.39 -5.54 -1.34
N VAL A 361 22.44 -6.32 -1.39
CA VAL A 361 22.59 -7.62 -0.71
C VAL A 361 23.78 -7.50 0.23
N PHE A 362 23.61 -7.89 1.48
CA PHE A 362 24.65 -7.90 2.50
C PHE A 362 25.07 -9.33 2.84
#